data_e80fe3c5ce69ab490a63b7d17f2d877a
#
_entry.id   e80fe3c5ce69ab490a63b7d17f2d877a
#
_cell.length_a   1.000
_cell.length_b   1.000
_cell.length_c   1.000
_cell.angle_alpha   90.00
_cell.angle_beta   90.00
_cell.angle_gamma   90.00
#
_symmetry.space_group_name_H-M   'P 1'
#
loop_
_entity.id
_entity.type
_entity.pdbx_description
1 polymer ?
#
loop_
_entity_poly.entity_id
_entity_poly.type
_entity_poly.pdbx_seq_one_letter_code
_entity_poly.pdbx_strand_id
1 'polypeptide(L)'
;PNRMIGENVLGEKRMNAYYLCINAGKKALTLNLAEEDGRHLFDQLIRDLNVDIFITNQLPKNYQKLGIDFNRLKEVKKDIIWLGVTGFGPDSNEGAYDPILQARSGLMDLTGQTDGDPQVLGIPLPDMGTSEHAYGLLMKALLKKQFTGEGSRIDLSMFESSVSWLTVPITLTSSFGKKITRRGNTHEFFCPVSVYQTQNGFVYMAVGNDRQWKALVSQPVFRLLDKPEYEKNAGRINDVKNLNKAMNAITMQMTSEDLIEMLQSITVPVSKIKSMEDVIQDPLVKKRLLFSEDPVTSRKITLSPPPIMNSFIEERGGELTFPPRFGEHNDAIYGKKLGYDGG
;
A
#
# COMPACT_ATOMS: atom_id res chain seq x y z
N PRO A 1 -2.87 19.30 -2.07
CA PRO A 1 -2.13 18.83 -3.26
C PRO A 1 -2.86 17.69 -3.99
N ASN A 2 -3.33 16.64 -3.29
CA ASN A 2 -3.90 15.43 -3.91
C ASN A 2 -5.06 15.68 -4.87
N ARG A 3 -5.84 16.75 -4.65
CA ARG A 3 -6.93 17.17 -5.55
C ARG A 3 -6.45 17.61 -6.94
N MET A 4 -5.14 17.84 -7.12
CA MET A 4 -4.52 18.35 -8.36
C MET A 4 -3.59 17.32 -9.00
N ILE A 5 -3.44 16.13 -8.41
CA ILE A 5 -2.53 15.07 -8.90
C ILE A 5 -3.28 14.14 -9.85
N GLY A 6 -2.63 13.79 -10.95
CA GLY A 6 -3.19 12.91 -11.98
C GLY A 6 -4.08 13.66 -12.98
N GLU A 7 -4.69 12.90 -13.86
CA GLU A 7 -5.57 13.42 -14.91
C GLU A 7 -6.87 13.99 -14.33
N ASN A 8 -7.35 15.08 -14.93
CA ASN A 8 -8.65 15.66 -14.61
C ASN A 8 -9.77 14.94 -15.39
N VAL A 9 -10.10 13.75 -14.93
CA VAL A 9 -11.05 12.83 -15.61
C VAL A 9 -12.51 13.29 -15.59
N LEU A 10 -12.86 14.23 -14.71
CA LEU A 10 -14.23 14.78 -14.61
C LEU A 10 -14.37 16.13 -15.34
N GLY A 11 -13.26 16.76 -15.75
CA GLY A 11 -13.31 18.15 -16.23
C GLY A 11 -13.52 19.18 -15.12
N GLU A 12 -13.57 18.76 -13.86
CA GLU A 12 -13.80 19.61 -12.71
C GLU A 12 -12.50 20.01 -12.00
N LYS A 13 -12.41 21.28 -11.60
CA LYS A 13 -11.28 21.79 -10.83
C LYS A 13 -11.19 21.09 -9.47
N ARG A 14 -9.99 20.62 -9.10
CA ARG A 14 -9.70 19.94 -7.83
C ARG A 14 -10.36 18.56 -7.65
N MET A 15 -10.74 17.89 -8.75
CA MET A 15 -11.35 16.55 -8.75
C MET A 15 -10.54 15.59 -9.63
N ASN A 16 -9.20 15.66 -9.55
CA ASN A 16 -8.33 14.81 -10.37
C ASN A 16 -8.34 13.35 -9.93
N ALA A 17 -7.93 12.46 -10.83
CA ALA A 17 -8.03 11.00 -10.68
C ALA A 17 -7.47 10.48 -9.35
N TYR A 18 -6.28 10.92 -8.93
CA TYR A 18 -5.67 10.47 -7.67
C TYR A 18 -6.57 10.76 -6.46
N TYR A 19 -7.20 11.94 -6.41
CA TYR A 19 -8.12 12.30 -5.34
C TYR A 19 -9.35 11.39 -5.32
N LEU A 20 -9.88 11.07 -6.49
CA LEU A 20 -11.08 10.22 -6.62
C LEU A 20 -10.84 8.81 -6.08
N CYS A 21 -9.66 8.24 -6.33
CA CYS A 21 -9.35 6.86 -5.94
C CYS A 21 -9.33 6.61 -4.43
N ILE A 22 -9.06 7.64 -3.60
CA ILE A 22 -8.75 7.46 -2.17
C ILE A 22 -9.67 8.25 -1.22
N ASN A 23 -10.68 8.96 -1.73
CA ASN A 23 -11.51 9.84 -0.90
C ASN A 23 -13.01 9.53 -0.93
N ALA A 24 -13.43 8.41 -1.50
CA ALA A 24 -14.81 7.95 -1.39
C ALA A 24 -15.19 7.70 0.07
N GLY A 25 -16.45 7.96 0.43
CA GLY A 25 -16.97 7.81 1.79
C GLY A 25 -16.60 8.93 2.76
N LYS A 26 -15.84 9.96 2.33
CA LYS A 26 -15.41 11.07 3.20
C LYS A 26 -16.31 12.28 3.09
N LYS A 27 -16.22 13.20 4.06
CA LYS A 27 -16.74 14.56 3.99
C LYS A 27 -15.60 15.55 3.81
N ALA A 28 -15.85 16.69 3.14
CA ALA A 28 -14.87 17.75 2.94
C ALA A 28 -15.34 19.06 3.52
N LEU A 29 -14.50 19.62 4.37
CA LEU A 29 -14.64 20.96 4.92
C LEU A 29 -13.48 21.84 4.46
N THR A 30 -13.67 23.14 4.46
CA THR A 30 -12.61 24.13 4.27
C THR A 30 -12.46 24.97 5.52
N LEU A 31 -11.21 25.20 5.94
CA LEU A 31 -10.93 25.95 7.14
C LEU A 31 -9.53 26.60 7.02
N ASN A 32 -9.41 27.87 7.36
CA ASN A 32 -8.16 28.58 7.38
C ASN A 32 -7.55 28.60 8.78
N LEU A 33 -6.70 27.64 9.10
CA LEU A 33 -6.02 27.54 10.40
C LEU A 33 -4.90 28.59 10.62
N ALA A 34 -4.57 29.37 9.60
CA ALA A 34 -3.63 30.49 9.78
C ALA A 34 -4.29 31.66 10.55
N GLU A 35 -5.61 31.79 10.46
CA GLU A 35 -6.41 32.80 11.14
C GLU A 35 -6.87 32.30 12.51
N GLU A 36 -7.06 33.24 13.46
CA GLU A 36 -7.50 32.93 14.82
C GLU A 36 -8.94 32.37 14.82
N ASP A 37 -9.84 32.99 14.10
CA ASP A 37 -11.23 32.54 13.96
C ASP A 37 -11.31 31.11 13.39
N GLY A 38 -10.42 30.80 12.43
CA GLY A 38 -10.33 29.46 11.89
C GLY A 38 -9.87 28.42 12.93
N ARG A 39 -8.96 28.78 13.82
CA ARG A 39 -8.55 27.90 14.93
C ARG A 39 -9.66 27.74 15.98
N HIS A 40 -10.41 28.80 16.29
CA HIS A 40 -11.57 28.73 17.20
C HIS A 40 -12.66 27.81 16.63
N LEU A 41 -12.98 27.96 15.34
CA LEU A 41 -13.93 27.07 14.66
C LEU A 41 -13.44 25.62 14.61
N PHE A 42 -12.14 25.41 14.49
CA PHE A 42 -11.54 24.07 14.55
C PHE A 42 -11.71 23.42 15.94
N ASP A 43 -11.48 24.18 17.01
CA ASP A 43 -11.71 23.71 18.38
C ASP A 43 -13.16 23.30 18.61
N GLN A 44 -14.07 24.12 18.08
CA GLN A 44 -15.51 23.82 18.13
C GLN A 44 -15.85 22.55 17.36
N LEU A 45 -15.30 22.36 16.15
CA LEU A 45 -15.45 21.11 15.38
C LEU A 45 -14.98 19.88 16.21
N ILE A 46 -13.81 19.95 16.82
CA ILE A 46 -13.27 18.86 17.62
C ILE A 46 -14.19 18.53 18.79
N ARG A 47 -14.72 19.52 19.47
CA ARG A 47 -15.56 19.40 20.66
C ARG A 47 -16.99 18.96 20.35
N ASP A 48 -17.64 19.71 19.48
CA ASP A 48 -19.09 19.58 19.26
C ASP A 48 -19.45 18.39 18.35
N LEU A 49 -18.52 18.00 17.47
CA LEU A 49 -18.66 16.75 16.71
C LEU A 49 -18.07 15.53 17.44
N ASN A 50 -17.59 15.73 18.65
CA ASN A 50 -16.98 14.69 19.50
C ASN A 50 -15.90 13.88 18.74
N VAL A 51 -14.94 14.57 18.12
CA VAL A 51 -13.91 13.94 17.30
C VAL A 51 -13.01 13.04 18.15
N ASP A 52 -12.95 11.75 17.84
CA ASP A 52 -12.12 10.79 18.55
C ASP A 52 -10.65 10.81 18.12
N ILE A 53 -10.42 10.99 16.81
CA ILE A 53 -9.10 10.87 16.21
C ILE A 53 -8.83 12.10 15.34
N PHE A 54 -7.70 12.75 15.59
CA PHE A 54 -7.16 13.78 14.70
C PHE A 54 -5.88 13.26 14.04
N ILE A 55 -5.80 13.38 12.71
CA ILE A 55 -4.63 12.95 11.92
C ILE A 55 -4.09 14.13 11.14
N THR A 56 -2.78 14.32 11.14
CA THR A 56 -2.12 15.34 10.35
C THR A 56 -0.85 14.85 9.68
N ASN A 57 -0.59 15.29 8.45
CA ASN A 57 0.69 15.13 7.75
C ASN A 57 1.41 16.48 7.54
N GLN A 58 1.07 17.47 8.34
CA GLN A 58 1.82 18.73 8.38
C GLN A 58 3.22 18.49 8.96
N LEU A 59 4.18 19.33 8.54
CA LEU A 59 5.52 19.31 9.15
C LEU A 59 5.45 19.78 10.60
N PRO A 60 6.24 19.21 11.53
CA PRO A 60 6.21 19.55 12.96
C PRO A 60 6.33 21.04 13.27
N LYS A 61 7.17 21.77 12.52
CA LYS A 61 7.31 23.24 12.65
C LYS A 61 6.02 24.04 12.49
N ASN A 62 5.00 23.45 11.85
CA ASN A 62 3.72 24.10 11.59
C ASN A 62 2.67 23.81 12.68
N TYR A 63 2.88 22.83 13.56
CA TYR A 63 1.85 22.38 14.49
C TYR A 63 1.35 23.48 15.40
N GLN A 64 2.26 24.20 16.08
CA GLN A 64 1.89 25.31 16.97
C GLN A 64 1.24 26.46 16.20
N LYS A 65 1.85 26.87 15.07
CA LYS A 65 1.31 27.96 14.24
C LYS A 65 -0.12 27.69 13.77
N LEU A 66 -0.43 26.44 13.42
CA LEU A 66 -1.77 26.05 12.96
C LEU A 66 -2.71 25.65 14.10
N GLY A 67 -2.23 25.62 15.34
CA GLY A 67 -2.99 25.21 16.50
C GLY A 67 -3.44 23.74 16.46
N ILE A 68 -2.61 22.88 15.89
CA ILE A 68 -2.91 21.45 15.73
C ILE A 68 -1.96 20.54 16.50
N ASP A 69 -1.13 21.09 17.40
CA ASP A 69 -0.27 20.29 18.26
C ASP A 69 -1.08 19.50 19.30
N PHE A 70 -0.50 18.38 19.73
CA PHE A 70 -1.18 17.46 20.65
C PHE A 70 -1.58 18.10 21.97
N ASN A 71 -0.70 18.92 22.58
CA ASN A 71 -0.95 19.49 23.91
C ASN A 71 -2.17 20.41 23.86
N ARG A 72 -2.22 21.29 22.85
CA ARG A 72 -3.35 22.18 22.64
C ARG A 72 -4.64 21.43 22.37
N LEU A 73 -4.63 20.42 21.46
CA LEU A 73 -5.84 19.64 21.17
C LEU A 73 -6.31 18.81 22.36
N LYS A 74 -5.40 18.37 23.23
CA LYS A 74 -5.74 17.70 24.50
C LYS A 74 -6.45 18.63 25.49
N GLU A 75 -6.17 19.94 25.47
CA GLU A 75 -6.93 20.92 26.24
C GLU A 75 -8.36 21.07 25.72
N VAL A 76 -8.56 21.04 24.39
CA VAL A 76 -9.88 21.09 23.74
C VAL A 76 -10.69 19.83 24.01
N LYS A 77 -10.05 18.65 23.93
CA LYS A 77 -10.67 17.33 24.15
C LYS A 77 -9.68 16.39 24.81
N LYS A 78 -9.86 16.12 26.10
CA LYS A 78 -8.92 15.40 26.97
C LYS A 78 -8.57 13.99 26.48
N ASP A 79 -9.51 13.33 25.82
CA ASP A 79 -9.40 11.96 25.35
C ASP A 79 -9.10 11.85 23.83
N ILE A 80 -8.64 12.95 23.21
CA ILE A 80 -8.29 12.96 21.79
C ILE A 80 -7.13 12.01 21.49
N ILE A 81 -7.26 11.22 20.43
CA ILE A 81 -6.16 10.46 19.85
C ILE A 81 -5.58 11.31 18.73
N TRP A 82 -4.32 11.68 18.87
CA TRP A 82 -3.60 12.52 17.93
C TRP A 82 -2.54 11.71 17.18
N LEU A 83 -2.56 11.74 15.85
CA LEU A 83 -1.58 11.10 15.00
C LEU A 83 -0.91 12.12 14.07
N GLY A 84 0.40 12.32 14.24
CA GLY A 84 1.26 13.03 13.30
C GLY A 84 2.01 12.06 12.40
N VAL A 85 1.81 12.17 11.08
CA VAL A 85 2.56 11.41 10.07
C VAL A 85 3.59 12.32 9.44
N THR A 86 4.86 11.95 9.52
CA THR A 86 5.98 12.72 8.99
C THR A 86 6.93 11.84 8.18
N GLY A 87 7.77 12.43 7.34
CA GLY A 87 8.76 11.67 6.58
C GLY A 87 9.79 10.98 7.47
N PHE A 88 10.34 11.70 8.46
CA PHE A 88 11.52 11.27 9.23
C PHE A 88 11.37 11.46 10.75
N GLY A 89 10.15 11.46 11.25
CA GLY A 89 9.86 11.58 12.68
C GLY A 89 9.55 13.02 13.14
N PRO A 90 9.14 13.17 14.43
CA PRO A 90 8.63 14.44 14.98
C PRO A 90 9.70 15.53 15.12
N ASP A 91 10.97 15.16 15.16
CA ASP A 91 12.09 16.10 15.30
C ASP A 91 12.64 16.56 13.93
N SER A 92 12.09 16.06 12.82
CA SER A 92 12.52 16.41 11.47
C SER A 92 11.48 17.27 10.75
N ASN A 93 11.95 18.33 10.11
CA ASN A 93 11.16 19.15 9.19
C ASN A 93 11.50 18.86 7.72
N GLU A 94 12.21 17.77 7.45
CA GLU A 94 12.51 17.31 6.10
C GLU A 94 11.22 16.80 5.44
N GLY A 95 10.91 17.35 4.27
CA GLY A 95 9.81 16.87 3.45
C GLY A 95 10.19 15.56 2.75
N ALA A 96 9.25 14.64 2.68
CA ALA A 96 9.45 13.38 1.96
C ALA A 96 8.26 13.06 1.08
N TYR A 97 8.57 12.46 -0.07
CA TYR A 97 7.62 11.76 -0.92
C TYR A 97 7.99 10.28 -0.96
N ASP A 98 7.04 9.43 -1.28
CA ASP A 98 7.22 8.00 -1.35
C ASP A 98 8.53 7.54 -2.05
N PRO A 99 8.89 7.99 -3.29
CA PRO A 99 10.13 7.56 -3.93
C PRO A 99 11.41 7.97 -3.17
N ILE A 100 11.38 9.09 -2.46
CA ILE A 100 12.52 9.53 -1.62
C ILE A 100 12.69 8.56 -0.43
N LEU A 101 11.58 8.14 0.15
CA LEU A 101 11.58 7.17 1.25
C LEU A 101 12.03 5.79 0.76
N GLN A 102 11.60 5.35 -0.42
CA GLN A 102 12.08 4.10 -1.03
C GLN A 102 13.61 4.13 -1.25
N ALA A 103 14.15 5.25 -1.73
CA ALA A 103 15.58 5.40 -1.93
C ALA A 103 16.34 5.35 -0.60
N ARG A 104 15.90 6.13 0.39
CA ARG A 104 16.61 6.28 1.67
C ARG A 104 16.47 5.06 2.58
N SER A 105 15.38 4.29 2.49
CA SER A 105 15.18 3.05 3.26
C SER A 105 15.89 1.83 2.68
N GLY A 106 16.48 1.93 1.48
CA GLY A 106 17.12 0.81 0.80
C GLY A 106 16.19 -0.05 -0.06
N LEU A 107 14.89 0.24 -0.10
CA LEU A 107 13.93 -0.52 -0.92
C LEU A 107 14.31 -0.49 -2.41
N MET A 108 14.80 0.64 -2.93
CA MET A 108 15.24 0.72 -4.32
C MET A 108 16.49 -0.11 -4.58
N ASP A 109 17.44 -0.20 -3.65
CA ASP A 109 18.65 -1.04 -3.83
C ASP A 109 18.30 -2.53 -3.83
N LEU A 110 17.23 -2.93 -3.17
CA LEU A 110 16.72 -4.30 -3.17
C LEU A 110 15.88 -4.64 -4.41
N THR A 111 15.46 -3.63 -5.19
CA THR A 111 14.54 -3.77 -6.34
C THR A 111 15.29 -3.56 -7.64
N GLY A 112 15.09 -4.45 -8.60
CA GLY A 112 15.69 -4.39 -9.93
C GLY A 112 16.52 -5.61 -10.31
N GLN A 113 17.03 -5.62 -11.53
CA GLN A 113 17.90 -6.68 -12.04
C GLN A 113 19.27 -6.65 -11.35
N THR A 114 19.90 -7.82 -11.21
CA THR A 114 21.20 -7.96 -10.52
C THR A 114 22.28 -7.02 -11.07
N ASP A 115 22.36 -6.91 -12.38
CA ASP A 115 23.34 -6.09 -13.09
C ASP A 115 22.74 -4.76 -13.61
N GLY A 116 21.53 -4.41 -13.15
CA GLY A 116 20.82 -3.20 -13.56
C GLY A 116 20.85 -2.10 -12.49
N ASP A 117 20.22 -0.97 -12.81
CA ASP A 117 20.06 0.14 -11.88
C ASP A 117 19.06 -0.19 -10.75
N PRO A 118 19.15 0.45 -9.56
CA PRO A 118 18.12 0.42 -8.55
C PRO A 118 16.78 0.89 -9.13
N GLN A 119 15.68 0.24 -8.75
CA GLN A 119 14.37 0.52 -9.31
C GLN A 119 13.35 0.88 -8.21
N VAL A 120 12.48 1.82 -8.55
CA VAL A 120 11.31 2.14 -7.72
C VAL A 120 10.29 1.00 -7.82
N LEU A 121 9.61 0.72 -6.70
CA LEU A 121 8.46 -0.19 -6.70
C LEU A 121 7.31 0.40 -7.50
N GLY A 122 6.55 -0.42 -8.20
CA GLY A 122 5.41 -0.01 -9.02
C GLY A 122 4.19 0.52 -8.24
N ILE A 123 4.26 0.52 -6.92
CA ILE A 123 3.23 1.07 -6.01
C ILE A 123 3.90 1.91 -4.92
N PRO A 124 3.21 2.92 -4.37
CA PRO A 124 3.74 3.76 -3.29
C PRO A 124 3.75 3.00 -1.95
N LEU A 125 4.66 2.04 -1.79
CA LEU A 125 4.73 1.16 -0.62
C LEU A 125 4.99 1.92 0.69
N PRO A 126 5.91 2.90 0.79
CA PRO A 126 6.05 3.74 1.98
C PRO A 126 4.76 4.44 2.42
N ASP A 127 3.99 5.02 1.49
CA ASP A 127 2.71 5.66 1.78
C ASP A 127 1.68 4.64 2.28
N MET A 128 1.51 3.54 1.55
CA MET A 128 0.54 2.50 1.86
C MET A 128 0.88 1.77 3.16
N GLY A 129 2.14 1.36 3.32
CA GLY A 129 2.60 0.66 4.52
C GLY A 129 2.52 1.53 5.77
N THR A 130 2.81 2.83 5.65
CA THR A 130 2.59 3.79 6.74
C THR A 130 1.12 3.89 7.12
N SER A 131 0.22 3.87 6.14
CA SER A 131 -1.23 3.90 6.40
C SER A 131 -1.71 2.67 7.16
N GLU A 132 -1.19 1.47 6.84
CA GLU A 132 -1.49 0.24 7.58
C GLU A 132 -0.93 0.26 9.02
N HIS A 133 0.30 0.76 9.21
CA HIS A 133 0.85 0.96 10.55
C HIS A 133 0.04 1.99 11.34
N ALA A 134 -0.37 3.10 10.70
CA ALA A 134 -1.23 4.10 11.32
C ALA A 134 -2.55 3.49 11.79
N TYR A 135 -3.21 2.69 10.93
CA TYR A 135 -4.44 1.99 11.28
C TYR A 135 -4.24 1.09 12.52
N GLY A 136 -3.21 0.25 12.53
CA GLY A 136 -2.91 -0.63 13.67
C GLY A 136 -2.63 0.13 14.98
N LEU A 137 -1.90 1.26 14.91
CA LEU A 137 -1.62 2.11 16.07
C LEU A 137 -2.87 2.84 16.57
N LEU A 138 -3.73 3.31 15.67
CA LEU A 138 -5.01 3.94 16.02
C LEU A 138 -5.96 2.95 16.68
N MET A 139 -6.02 1.68 16.22
CA MET A 139 -6.84 0.65 16.87
C MET A 139 -6.34 0.36 18.30
N LYS A 140 -5.03 0.30 18.52
CA LYS A 140 -4.44 0.17 19.89
C LYS A 140 -4.79 1.38 20.76
N ALA A 141 -4.74 2.59 20.22
CA ALA A 141 -5.07 3.81 20.94
C ALA A 141 -6.57 3.89 21.30
N LEU A 142 -7.45 3.50 20.37
CA LEU A 142 -8.89 3.39 20.62
C LEU A 142 -9.20 2.36 21.71
N LEU A 143 -8.55 1.21 21.66
CA LEU A 143 -8.70 0.18 22.70
C LEU A 143 -8.23 0.71 24.06
N LYS A 144 -7.07 1.37 24.14
CA LYS A 144 -6.61 2.03 25.36
C LYS A 144 -7.65 3.04 25.86
N LYS A 145 -8.12 3.93 24.97
CA LYS A 145 -9.13 4.94 25.31
C LYS A 145 -10.39 4.31 25.88
N GLN A 146 -10.85 3.19 25.33
CA GLN A 146 -12.03 2.49 25.82
C GLN A 146 -11.87 1.98 27.26
N PHE A 147 -10.68 1.50 27.64
CA PHE A 147 -10.43 0.98 28.97
C PHE A 147 -10.01 2.04 30.01
N THR A 148 -9.35 3.11 29.58
CA THR A 148 -8.76 4.11 30.49
C THR A 148 -9.43 5.48 30.44
N GLY A 149 -10.23 5.77 29.41
CA GLY A 149 -10.74 7.11 29.12
C GLY A 149 -9.67 8.09 28.61
N GLU A 150 -8.43 7.65 28.40
CA GLU A 150 -7.32 8.51 28.01
C GLU A 150 -7.09 8.51 26.50
N GLY A 151 -6.81 9.68 25.94
CA GLY A 151 -6.30 9.85 24.59
C GLY A 151 -4.85 9.38 24.44
N SER A 152 -4.30 9.55 23.24
CA SER A 152 -2.93 9.16 22.93
C SER A 152 -2.30 10.10 21.92
N ARG A 153 -0.99 10.32 22.05
CA ARG A 153 -0.17 10.93 21.01
C ARG A 153 0.59 9.83 20.28
N ILE A 154 0.56 9.88 18.95
CA ILE A 154 1.26 8.95 18.07
C ILE A 154 2.05 9.78 17.05
N ASP A 155 3.37 9.68 17.09
CA ASP A 155 4.24 10.27 16.08
C ASP A 155 4.75 9.13 15.17
N LEU A 156 4.29 9.09 13.92
CA LEU A 156 4.62 8.04 12.98
C LEU A 156 5.55 8.55 11.89
N SER A 157 6.74 7.96 11.83
CA SER A 157 7.73 8.22 10.79
C SER A 157 7.51 7.26 9.60
N MET A 158 7.34 7.81 8.41
CA MET A 158 7.23 7.01 7.18
C MET A 158 8.53 6.25 6.87
N PHE A 159 9.69 6.85 7.19
CA PHE A 159 10.99 6.20 7.06
C PHE A 159 11.11 4.98 7.96
N GLU A 160 10.81 5.12 9.26
CA GLU A 160 10.86 4.01 10.21
C GLU A 160 9.84 2.93 9.87
N SER A 161 8.64 3.32 9.43
CA SER A 161 7.63 2.41 8.88
C SER A 161 8.19 1.58 7.72
N SER A 162 8.86 2.21 6.77
CA SER A 162 9.47 1.51 5.62
C SER A 162 10.60 0.57 6.04
N VAL A 163 11.46 1.02 6.95
CA VAL A 163 12.59 0.21 7.46
C VAL A 163 12.10 -1.00 8.25
N SER A 164 10.99 -0.90 8.96
CA SER A 164 10.44 -2.02 9.75
C SER A 164 10.07 -3.25 8.90
N TRP A 165 9.87 -3.10 7.62
CA TRP A 165 9.60 -4.19 6.67
C TRP A 165 10.87 -4.95 6.23
N LEU A 166 12.05 -4.40 6.50
CA LEU A 166 13.34 -4.94 6.08
C LEU A 166 13.94 -5.92 7.10
N THR A 167 13.12 -6.77 7.72
CA THR A 167 13.53 -7.68 8.79
C THR A 167 14.70 -8.59 8.40
N VAL A 168 14.56 -9.30 7.28
CA VAL A 168 15.60 -10.23 6.78
C VAL A 168 16.85 -9.51 6.28
N PRO A 169 16.76 -8.51 5.38
CA PRO A 169 17.92 -7.74 4.94
C PRO A 169 18.72 -7.14 6.09
N ILE A 170 18.07 -6.51 7.06
CA ILE A 170 18.75 -5.90 8.20
C ILE A 170 19.47 -6.93 9.04
N THR A 171 18.80 -8.04 9.40
CA THR A 171 19.39 -9.08 10.23
C THR A 171 20.60 -9.73 9.53
N LEU A 172 20.46 -10.09 8.25
CA LEU A 172 21.54 -10.72 7.50
C LEU A 172 22.75 -9.80 7.32
N THR A 173 22.50 -8.51 7.04
CA THR A 173 23.58 -7.55 6.87
C THR A 173 24.26 -7.23 8.19
N SER A 174 23.49 -6.87 9.23
CA SER A 174 24.02 -6.41 10.51
C SER A 174 24.65 -7.51 11.35
N SER A 175 24.00 -8.69 11.41
CA SER A 175 24.44 -9.77 12.32
C SER A 175 25.35 -10.78 11.65
N PHE A 176 25.26 -10.94 10.33
CA PHE A 176 26.01 -11.99 9.60
C PHE A 176 26.90 -11.43 8.50
N GLY A 177 27.03 -10.11 8.37
CA GLY A 177 27.91 -9.44 7.41
C GLY A 177 27.58 -9.73 5.94
N LYS A 178 26.35 -10.18 5.63
CA LYS A 178 25.96 -10.50 4.27
C LYS A 178 25.61 -9.25 3.49
N LYS A 179 26.15 -9.10 2.29
CA LYS A 179 25.73 -8.07 1.36
C LYS A 179 24.42 -8.49 0.71
N ILE A 180 23.33 -7.80 1.04
CA ILE A 180 22.01 -8.00 0.43
C ILE A 180 21.76 -6.86 -0.54
N THR A 181 21.44 -7.21 -1.79
CA THR A 181 21.16 -6.25 -2.85
C THR A 181 20.15 -6.85 -3.84
N ARG A 182 19.76 -6.11 -4.87
CA ARG A 182 18.82 -6.56 -5.91
C ARG A 182 19.30 -7.82 -6.62
N ARG A 183 18.37 -8.69 -6.93
CA ARG A 183 18.60 -10.01 -7.53
C ARG A 183 17.65 -10.33 -8.69
N GLY A 184 16.95 -9.33 -9.22
CA GLY A 184 15.91 -9.52 -10.22
C GLY A 184 14.73 -10.31 -9.67
N ASN A 185 14.28 -11.27 -10.45
CA ASN A 185 13.11 -12.10 -10.10
C ASN A 185 13.47 -13.39 -9.34
N THR A 186 14.76 -13.60 -8.98
CA THR A 186 15.21 -14.81 -8.28
C THR A 186 14.96 -14.74 -6.79
N HIS A 187 14.95 -15.90 -6.13
CA HIS A 187 14.81 -15.98 -4.68
C HIS A 187 16.18 -16.26 -4.02
N GLU A 188 16.36 -15.79 -2.77
CA GLU A 188 17.62 -15.95 -2.05
C GLU A 188 17.92 -17.39 -1.64
N PHE A 189 16.88 -18.12 -1.23
CA PHE A 189 17.02 -19.39 -0.56
C PHE A 189 16.52 -20.57 -1.39
N PHE A 190 15.83 -20.35 -2.51
CA PHE A 190 15.20 -21.40 -3.30
C PHE A 190 15.43 -21.20 -4.79
N CYS A 191 15.68 -22.30 -5.50
CA CYS A 191 15.87 -22.30 -6.95
C CYS A 191 15.35 -23.61 -7.58
N PRO A 192 14.63 -23.55 -8.73
CA PRO A 192 14.25 -22.35 -9.49
C PRO A 192 13.03 -21.63 -8.87
N VAL A 193 13.16 -20.35 -8.64
CA VAL A 193 12.08 -19.45 -8.26
C VAL A 193 12.28 -18.16 -9.05
N SER A 194 11.44 -17.91 -10.06
CA SER A 194 11.62 -16.76 -10.95
C SER A 194 10.41 -16.51 -11.85
N VAL A 195 10.51 -15.45 -12.65
CA VAL A 195 9.64 -15.18 -13.79
C VAL A 195 10.16 -15.94 -15.01
N TYR A 196 9.26 -16.61 -15.73
CA TYR A 196 9.56 -17.29 -16.98
C TYR A 196 8.61 -16.87 -18.10
N GLN A 197 9.18 -16.66 -19.28
CA GLN A 197 8.39 -16.34 -20.48
C GLN A 197 7.70 -17.59 -21.02
N THR A 198 6.49 -17.42 -21.54
CA THR A 198 5.71 -18.42 -22.25
C THR A 198 5.36 -17.88 -23.64
N GLN A 199 4.66 -18.67 -24.46
CA GLN A 199 4.20 -18.23 -25.80
C GLN A 199 3.28 -17.00 -25.74
N ASN A 200 2.49 -16.86 -24.65
CA ASN A 200 1.41 -15.88 -24.53
C ASN A 200 1.49 -15.04 -23.23
N GLY A 201 2.71 -14.81 -22.72
CA GLY A 201 2.94 -13.95 -21.56
C GLY A 201 4.05 -14.45 -20.64
N PHE A 202 3.85 -14.23 -19.35
CA PHE A 202 4.82 -14.58 -18.31
C PHE A 202 4.13 -15.31 -17.16
N VAL A 203 4.85 -16.23 -16.55
CA VAL A 203 4.45 -16.89 -15.30
C VAL A 203 5.51 -16.65 -14.22
N TYR A 204 5.09 -16.63 -12.96
CA TYR A 204 5.98 -16.78 -11.83
C TYR A 204 5.84 -18.19 -11.27
N MET A 205 6.95 -18.92 -11.16
CA MET A 205 6.98 -20.30 -10.67
C MET A 205 7.94 -20.40 -9.49
N ALA A 206 7.57 -21.20 -8.49
CA ALA A 206 8.37 -21.38 -7.27
C ALA A 206 8.56 -22.85 -6.92
N VAL A 207 9.77 -23.35 -7.09
CA VAL A 207 10.19 -24.66 -6.59
C VAL A 207 10.84 -24.47 -5.22
N GLY A 208 10.08 -24.69 -4.16
CA GLY A 208 10.50 -24.40 -2.78
C GLY A 208 11.28 -25.54 -2.08
N ASN A 209 11.39 -26.73 -2.69
CA ASN A 209 12.10 -27.87 -2.09
C ASN A 209 12.51 -28.93 -3.12
N ASP A 210 13.39 -29.87 -2.70
CA ASP A 210 13.92 -30.91 -3.60
C ASP A 210 12.85 -31.91 -4.07
N ARG A 211 11.77 -32.12 -3.32
CA ARG A 211 10.64 -32.99 -3.75
C ARG A 211 9.91 -32.36 -4.95
N GLN A 212 9.64 -31.05 -4.89
CA GLN A 212 9.02 -30.33 -6.01
C GLN A 212 9.97 -30.31 -7.24
N TRP A 213 11.27 -30.13 -7.01
CA TRP A 213 12.25 -30.24 -8.09
C TRP A 213 12.19 -31.61 -8.77
N LYS A 214 12.21 -32.71 -8.01
CA LYS A 214 12.11 -34.06 -8.54
C LYS A 214 10.82 -34.29 -9.33
N ALA A 215 9.71 -33.76 -8.84
CA ALA A 215 8.44 -33.82 -9.55
C ALA A 215 8.46 -33.00 -10.85
N LEU A 216 9.10 -31.84 -10.87
CA LEU A 216 9.27 -31.02 -12.06
C LEU A 216 10.10 -31.75 -13.13
N VAL A 217 11.30 -32.24 -12.80
CA VAL A 217 12.19 -32.89 -13.78
C VAL A 217 11.71 -34.28 -14.21
N SER A 218 10.73 -34.86 -13.52
CA SER A 218 10.05 -36.07 -13.99
C SER A 218 9.10 -35.80 -15.16
N GLN A 219 8.73 -34.53 -15.40
CA GLN A 219 7.92 -34.16 -16.55
C GLN A 219 8.78 -34.23 -17.82
N PRO A 220 8.25 -34.82 -18.91
CA PRO A 220 9.02 -35.03 -20.14
C PRO A 220 9.73 -33.79 -20.66
N VAL A 221 9.08 -32.65 -20.62
CA VAL A 221 9.60 -31.36 -21.12
C VAL A 221 10.79 -30.83 -20.30
N PHE A 222 10.87 -31.13 -19.00
CA PHE A 222 11.92 -30.69 -18.10
C PHE A 222 13.01 -31.75 -17.83
N ARG A 223 12.90 -32.94 -18.43
CA ARG A 223 13.78 -34.08 -18.15
C ARG A 223 15.25 -33.80 -18.42
N LEU A 224 15.58 -32.93 -19.36
CA LEU A 224 16.95 -32.51 -19.65
C LEU A 224 17.62 -31.74 -18.49
N LEU A 225 16.86 -31.30 -17.51
CA LEU A 225 17.32 -30.62 -16.32
C LEU A 225 17.54 -31.58 -15.13
N ASP A 226 17.23 -32.88 -15.29
CA ASP A 226 17.47 -33.92 -14.29
C ASP A 226 18.95 -34.32 -14.28
N LYS A 227 19.75 -33.48 -13.63
CA LYS A 227 21.20 -33.64 -13.53
C LYS A 227 21.60 -33.79 -12.07
N PRO A 228 22.66 -34.58 -11.78
CA PRO A 228 23.17 -34.81 -10.42
C PRO A 228 23.47 -33.52 -9.67
N GLU A 229 24.04 -32.51 -10.33
CA GLU A 229 24.39 -31.21 -9.75
C GLU A 229 23.17 -30.41 -9.30
N TYR A 230 21.97 -30.68 -9.86
CA TYR A 230 20.74 -30.01 -9.51
C TYR A 230 19.83 -30.77 -8.54
N GLU A 231 20.22 -31.96 -8.11
CA GLU A 231 19.44 -32.77 -7.17
C GLU A 231 19.12 -32.01 -5.89
N LYS A 232 20.09 -31.27 -5.35
CA LYS A 232 19.96 -30.45 -4.14
C LYS A 232 19.81 -28.98 -4.47
N ASN A 233 19.01 -28.28 -3.65
CA ASN A 233 18.75 -26.85 -3.79
C ASN A 233 20.06 -26.02 -3.84
N ALA A 234 21.07 -26.38 -3.09
CA ALA A 234 22.37 -25.68 -3.10
C ALA A 234 23.02 -25.66 -4.49
N GLY A 235 23.00 -26.81 -5.20
CA GLY A 235 23.54 -26.89 -6.57
C GLY A 235 22.73 -26.00 -7.54
N ARG A 236 21.41 -25.99 -7.42
CA ARG A 236 20.54 -25.15 -8.24
C ARG A 236 20.76 -23.64 -7.98
N ILE A 237 20.96 -23.24 -6.72
CA ILE A 237 21.28 -21.85 -6.36
C ILE A 237 22.64 -21.45 -6.93
N ASN A 238 23.66 -22.32 -6.83
CA ASN A 238 25.00 -22.02 -7.34
C ASN A 238 25.03 -21.79 -8.85
N ASP A 239 24.10 -22.39 -9.59
CA ASP A 239 23.99 -22.25 -11.04
C ASP A 239 22.66 -21.61 -11.50
N VAL A 240 22.10 -20.76 -10.67
CA VAL A 240 20.78 -20.14 -10.89
C VAL A 240 20.64 -19.44 -12.24
N LYS A 241 21.71 -18.82 -12.74
CA LYS A 241 21.71 -18.10 -14.02
C LYS A 241 21.51 -19.04 -15.22
N ASN A 242 22.29 -20.13 -15.29
CA ASN A 242 22.19 -21.10 -16.38
C ASN A 242 20.91 -21.93 -16.25
N LEU A 243 20.54 -22.32 -15.04
CA LEU A 243 19.30 -23.07 -14.81
C LEU A 243 18.07 -22.25 -15.23
N ASN A 244 17.98 -20.99 -14.83
CA ASN A 244 16.85 -20.13 -15.24
C ASN A 244 16.84 -19.88 -16.76
N LYS A 245 18.00 -19.77 -17.41
CA LYS A 245 18.07 -19.69 -18.87
C LYS A 245 17.54 -20.96 -19.55
N ALA A 246 17.91 -22.13 -19.06
CA ALA A 246 17.42 -23.40 -19.57
C ALA A 246 15.92 -23.59 -19.31
N MET A 247 15.45 -23.25 -18.11
CA MET A 247 14.03 -23.23 -17.77
C MET A 247 13.22 -22.35 -18.74
N ASN A 248 13.70 -21.11 -18.96
CA ASN A 248 13.03 -20.17 -19.84
C ASN A 248 12.95 -20.69 -21.32
N ALA A 249 13.99 -21.33 -21.81
CA ALA A 249 14.00 -21.93 -23.14
C ALA A 249 12.91 -23.02 -23.29
N ILE A 250 12.62 -23.76 -22.23
CA ILE A 250 11.57 -24.78 -22.21
C ILE A 250 10.19 -24.12 -22.14
N THR A 251 9.99 -23.19 -21.20
CA THR A 251 8.69 -22.57 -20.96
C THR A 251 8.20 -21.73 -22.14
N MET A 252 9.11 -21.12 -22.91
CA MET A 252 8.79 -20.39 -24.15
C MET A 252 8.15 -21.28 -25.23
N GLN A 253 8.22 -22.59 -25.11
CA GLN A 253 7.58 -23.54 -26.06
C GLN A 253 6.15 -23.93 -25.63
N MET A 254 5.67 -23.38 -24.50
CA MET A 254 4.36 -23.74 -23.93
C MET A 254 3.50 -22.49 -23.77
N THR A 255 2.17 -22.67 -23.79
CA THR A 255 1.26 -21.61 -23.34
C THR A 255 1.32 -21.46 -21.82
N SER A 256 0.93 -20.30 -21.30
CA SER A 256 0.84 -20.10 -19.85
C SER A 256 -0.13 -21.09 -19.21
N GLU A 257 -1.22 -21.37 -19.88
CA GLU A 257 -2.32 -22.23 -19.43
C GLU A 257 -1.83 -23.68 -19.30
N ASP A 258 -1.21 -24.26 -20.34
CA ASP A 258 -0.66 -25.63 -20.32
C ASP A 258 0.41 -25.80 -19.25
N LEU A 259 1.31 -24.80 -19.12
CA LEU A 259 2.34 -24.80 -18.13
C LEU A 259 1.78 -24.76 -16.70
N ILE A 260 0.78 -23.91 -16.46
CA ILE A 260 0.13 -23.78 -15.14
C ILE A 260 -0.59 -25.09 -14.79
N GLU A 261 -1.38 -25.67 -15.68
CA GLU A 261 -2.07 -26.93 -15.45
C GLU A 261 -1.10 -28.06 -15.10
N MET A 262 -0.05 -28.22 -15.87
CA MET A 262 1.00 -29.22 -15.61
C MET A 262 1.66 -29.02 -14.25
N LEU A 263 2.09 -27.80 -13.92
CA LEU A 263 2.78 -27.51 -12.66
C LEU A 263 1.88 -27.65 -11.43
N GLN A 264 0.62 -27.27 -11.55
CA GLN A 264 -0.39 -27.47 -10.48
C GLN A 264 -0.66 -28.95 -10.23
N SER A 265 -0.70 -29.78 -11.29
CA SER A 265 -0.90 -31.24 -11.16
C SER A 265 0.17 -31.94 -10.35
N ILE A 266 1.38 -31.37 -10.32
CA ILE A 266 2.54 -31.85 -9.54
C ILE A 266 2.82 -31.01 -8.29
N THR A 267 1.89 -30.15 -7.87
CA THR A 267 1.98 -29.32 -6.66
C THR A 267 3.15 -28.33 -6.64
N VAL A 268 3.57 -27.83 -7.80
CA VAL A 268 4.53 -26.73 -7.94
C VAL A 268 3.75 -25.42 -8.04
N PRO A 269 3.93 -24.47 -7.10
CA PRO A 269 3.24 -23.17 -7.14
C PRO A 269 3.61 -22.38 -8.39
N VAL A 270 2.61 -21.92 -9.10
CA VAL A 270 2.73 -21.15 -10.34
C VAL A 270 1.54 -20.22 -10.51
N SER A 271 1.76 -19.06 -11.10
CA SER A 271 0.68 -18.16 -11.52
C SER A 271 1.10 -17.37 -12.76
N LYS A 272 0.13 -17.07 -13.63
CA LYS A 272 0.31 -16.10 -14.71
C LYS A 272 0.54 -14.71 -14.11
N ILE A 273 1.46 -13.94 -14.67
CA ILE A 273 1.61 -12.53 -14.34
C ILE A 273 0.49 -11.78 -15.06
N LYS A 274 -0.43 -11.22 -14.28
CA LYS A 274 -1.61 -10.54 -14.78
C LYS A 274 -1.38 -9.05 -14.98
N SER A 275 -1.98 -8.50 -16.04
CA SER A 275 -2.17 -7.05 -16.19
C SER A 275 -3.22 -6.52 -15.21
N MET A 276 -3.35 -5.21 -15.06
CA MET A 276 -4.44 -4.63 -14.25
C MET A 276 -5.81 -4.90 -14.86
N GLU A 277 -5.91 -4.95 -16.19
CA GLU A 277 -7.11 -5.36 -16.92
C GLU A 277 -7.52 -6.78 -16.56
N ASP A 278 -6.57 -7.71 -16.47
CA ASP A 278 -6.83 -9.09 -16.04
C ASP A 278 -7.23 -9.17 -14.56
N VAL A 279 -6.58 -8.38 -13.70
CA VAL A 279 -6.86 -8.37 -12.25
C VAL A 279 -8.28 -7.93 -11.97
N ILE A 280 -8.78 -6.86 -12.61
CA ILE A 280 -10.16 -6.39 -12.39
C ILE A 280 -11.23 -7.36 -12.93
N GLN A 281 -10.87 -8.26 -13.83
CA GLN A 281 -11.77 -9.33 -14.33
C GLN A 281 -11.67 -10.64 -13.54
N ASP A 282 -10.65 -10.78 -12.68
CA ASP A 282 -10.52 -11.96 -11.82
C ASP A 282 -11.78 -12.15 -10.97
N PRO A 283 -12.42 -13.36 -10.98
CA PRO A 283 -13.66 -13.60 -10.23
C PRO A 283 -13.55 -13.32 -8.73
N LEU A 284 -12.37 -13.49 -8.13
CA LEU A 284 -12.14 -13.20 -6.71
C LEU A 284 -12.06 -11.70 -6.43
N VAL A 285 -11.59 -10.91 -7.38
CA VAL A 285 -11.47 -9.46 -7.28
C VAL A 285 -12.77 -8.78 -7.68
N LYS A 286 -13.31 -9.14 -8.85
CA LYS A 286 -14.48 -8.50 -9.47
C LYS A 286 -15.69 -8.42 -8.54
N LYS A 287 -15.99 -9.48 -7.79
CA LYS A 287 -17.11 -9.53 -6.83
C LYS A 287 -16.89 -8.65 -5.58
N ARG A 288 -15.69 -8.15 -5.38
CA ARG A 288 -15.30 -7.37 -4.19
C ARG A 288 -14.95 -5.92 -4.52
N LEU A 289 -14.87 -5.56 -5.81
CA LEU A 289 -14.64 -4.18 -6.22
C LEU A 289 -15.72 -3.28 -5.62
N LEU A 290 -15.31 -2.14 -5.10
CA LEU A 290 -16.22 -1.11 -4.65
C LEU A 290 -16.49 -0.14 -5.80
N PHE A 291 -17.56 0.62 -5.65
CA PHE A 291 -17.91 1.65 -6.61
C PHE A 291 -18.47 2.88 -5.93
N SER A 292 -18.48 3.95 -6.68
CA SER A 292 -19.08 5.21 -6.23
C SER A 292 -19.63 5.95 -7.44
N GLU A 293 -20.83 6.51 -7.31
CA GLU A 293 -21.49 7.26 -8.37
C GLU A 293 -21.53 8.75 -8.04
N ASP A 294 -21.10 9.57 -8.99
CA ASP A 294 -21.15 11.02 -8.88
C ASP A 294 -22.61 11.50 -8.95
N PRO A 295 -23.15 12.11 -7.89
CA PRO A 295 -24.53 12.57 -7.87
C PRO A 295 -24.83 13.71 -8.86
N VAL A 296 -23.80 14.38 -9.40
CA VAL A 296 -23.95 15.49 -10.34
C VAL A 296 -23.91 15.00 -11.79
N THR A 297 -22.97 14.13 -12.12
CA THR A 297 -22.72 13.69 -13.51
C THR A 297 -23.20 12.26 -13.78
N SER A 298 -23.64 11.53 -12.76
CA SER A 298 -23.97 10.10 -12.81
C SER A 298 -22.80 9.21 -13.28
N ARG A 299 -21.57 9.73 -13.25
CA ARG A 299 -20.37 8.97 -13.61
C ARG A 299 -20.01 8.00 -12.49
N LYS A 300 -19.85 6.73 -12.84
CA LYS A 300 -19.39 5.69 -11.92
C LYS A 300 -17.88 5.56 -11.94
N ILE A 301 -17.28 5.44 -10.77
CA ILE A 301 -15.88 5.08 -10.58
C ILE A 301 -15.78 3.76 -9.83
N THR A 302 -14.85 2.92 -10.26
CA THR A 302 -14.53 1.66 -9.57
C THR A 302 -13.38 1.89 -8.62
N LEU A 303 -13.47 1.31 -7.42
CA LEU A 303 -12.49 1.47 -6.35
C LEU A 303 -11.93 0.09 -5.97
N SER A 304 -10.69 0.09 -5.47
CA SER A 304 -10.07 -1.13 -4.95
C SER A 304 -10.88 -1.70 -3.80
N PRO A 305 -10.97 -3.04 -3.69
CA PRO A 305 -11.65 -3.67 -2.57
C PRO A 305 -10.82 -3.56 -1.29
N PRO A 306 -11.44 -3.51 -0.11
CA PRO A 306 -10.72 -3.71 1.14
C PRO A 306 -10.23 -5.16 1.26
N PRO A 307 -9.23 -5.45 2.09
CA PRO A 307 -8.73 -6.81 2.28
C PRO A 307 -9.82 -7.76 2.83
N ILE A 308 -10.74 -7.22 3.63
CA ILE A 308 -11.90 -7.94 4.17
C ILE A 308 -13.15 -7.09 3.94
N MET A 309 -14.18 -7.68 3.34
CA MET A 309 -15.52 -7.06 3.29
C MET A 309 -16.13 -7.10 4.69
N ASN A 310 -16.68 -5.98 5.13
CA ASN A 310 -17.40 -5.88 6.39
C ASN A 310 -18.91 -5.65 6.13
N SER A 311 -19.73 -5.91 7.14
CA SER A 311 -21.19 -5.79 7.02
C SER A 311 -21.65 -4.42 6.52
N PHE A 312 -21.02 -3.33 6.98
CA PHE A 312 -21.34 -1.97 6.54
C PHE A 312 -21.17 -1.78 5.01
N ILE A 313 -20.15 -2.38 4.42
CA ILE A 313 -19.90 -2.32 2.97
C ILE A 313 -20.82 -3.29 2.24
N GLU A 314 -21.03 -4.50 2.79
CA GLU A 314 -21.89 -5.52 2.20
C GLU A 314 -23.36 -5.09 2.14
N GLU A 315 -23.90 -4.50 3.22
CA GLU A 315 -25.25 -3.96 3.30
C GLU A 315 -25.53 -2.84 2.27
N ARG A 316 -24.46 -2.16 1.83
CA ARG A 316 -24.52 -1.12 0.78
C ARG A 316 -24.20 -1.69 -0.62
N GLY A 317 -24.06 -2.98 -0.77
CA GLY A 317 -23.71 -3.60 -2.05
C GLY A 317 -22.34 -3.17 -2.60
N GLY A 318 -21.42 -2.71 -1.75
CA GLY A 318 -20.10 -2.20 -2.16
C GLY A 318 -20.10 -0.73 -2.60
N GLU A 319 -21.20 0.00 -2.42
CA GLU A 319 -21.29 1.41 -2.78
C GLU A 319 -20.77 2.34 -1.67
N LEU A 320 -19.94 3.29 -2.04
CA LEU A 320 -19.48 4.40 -1.19
C LEU A 320 -19.97 5.74 -1.73
N THR A 321 -20.17 6.72 -0.84
CA THR A 321 -20.48 8.09 -1.28
C THR A 321 -19.33 8.64 -2.12
N PHE A 322 -19.67 9.43 -3.14
CA PHE A 322 -18.69 9.98 -4.07
C PHE A 322 -17.66 10.86 -3.34
N PRO A 323 -16.39 10.85 -3.78
CA PRO A 323 -15.35 11.72 -3.21
C PRO A 323 -15.82 13.18 -3.22
N PRO A 324 -15.81 13.84 -2.07
CA PRO A 324 -16.49 15.14 -1.94
C PRO A 324 -15.75 16.25 -2.67
N ARG A 325 -16.49 17.17 -3.25
CA ARG A 325 -16.00 18.43 -3.80
C ARG A 325 -15.41 19.31 -2.70
N PHE A 326 -14.61 20.28 -3.10
CA PHE A 326 -13.95 21.18 -2.15
C PHE A 326 -14.97 21.99 -1.37
N GLY A 327 -15.01 21.82 -0.04
CA GLY A 327 -15.97 22.50 0.84
C GLY A 327 -17.41 22.02 0.74
N GLU A 328 -17.68 20.91 0.06
CA GLU A 328 -19.04 20.42 -0.21
C GLU A 328 -19.91 20.29 1.05
N HIS A 329 -19.29 20.04 2.19
CA HIS A 329 -20.04 19.82 3.43
C HIS A 329 -20.02 21.02 4.40
N ASN A 330 -19.52 22.18 3.96
CA ASN A 330 -19.45 23.37 4.81
C ASN A 330 -20.81 23.75 5.39
N ASP A 331 -21.83 23.91 4.55
CA ASP A 331 -23.20 24.31 5.01
C ASP A 331 -23.81 23.25 5.95
N ALA A 332 -23.61 21.98 5.64
CA ALA A 332 -24.14 20.89 6.46
C ALA A 332 -23.50 20.81 7.84
N ILE A 333 -22.23 21.17 7.96
CA ILE A 333 -21.47 21.06 9.21
C ILE A 333 -21.43 22.41 9.92
N TYR A 334 -20.94 23.46 9.28
CA TYR A 334 -20.84 24.78 9.92
C TYR A 334 -22.20 25.41 10.15
N GLY A 335 -23.09 25.42 9.13
CA GLY A 335 -24.43 25.97 9.25
C GLY A 335 -25.35 25.12 10.13
N LYS A 336 -25.70 23.92 9.65
CA LYS A 336 -26.75 23.12 10.31
C LYS A 336 -26.31 22.47 11.62
N LYS A 337 -25.06 22.03 11.77
CA LYS A 337 -24.61 21.35 13.01
C LYS A 337 -24.03 22.31 14.05
N LEU A 338 -23.27 23.34 13.61
CA LEU A 338 -22.60 24.27 14.52
C LEU A 338 -23.34 25.61 14.65
N GLY A 339 -24.37 25.84 13.85
CA GLY A 339 -25.24 27.05 13.96
C GLY A 339 -24.62 28.33 13.39
N TYR A 340 -23.63 28.22 12.49
CA TYR A 340 -23.08 29.36 11.78
C TYR A 340 -23.98 29.68 10.56
N ASP A 341 -24.71 30.76 10.60
CA ASP A 341 -25.42 31.28 9.42
C ASP A 341 -24.35 31.72 8.40
N GLY A 342 -24.52 31.24 7.16
CA GLY A 342 -23.54 31.51 6.11
C GLY A 342 -23.41 33.00 5.83
N GLY A 343 -22.33 33.61 6.32
CA GLY A 343 -21.85 34.92 5.93
C GLY A 343 -20.80 34.80 4.85
#